data_f67ad7e981ea993162d15f30b5c2d61a
#
_entry.id   f67ad7e981ea993162d15f30b5c2d61a
#
_cell.length_a   1.000
_cell.length_b   1.000
_cell.length_c   1.000
_cell.angle_alpha   90.00
_cell.angle_beta   90.00
_cell.angle_gamma   90.00
#
_symmetry.space_group_name_H-M   'P 1'
#
loop_
_entity.id
_entity.type
_entity.pdbx_description
1 polymer ?
#
loop_
_entity_poly.entity_id
_entity_poly.type
_entity_poly.pdbx_seq_one_letter_code
_entity_poly.pdbx_strand_id
1 'polypeptide(L)'
;MSNIDFSSITPEILALSDLCTQNSVIDPSLYSKYQVKRGLRDVSGAGVLTGLTEIAEVRSHLIVESEYIPCEGQLFYRGIDVKQIVQGFIEENRFGFEEVTYLLLFGTLPTKEELSNFKRLLGEYRSLPTSFVRDIIMKAPSKDMMNTLARSVLTLYSYDDKADDISLPNVLRQSLQLISLFPLLSVYGYQACSHYHDGQSLYIHTPDPDLSTAELILHLLRPDSKYTPLEAKILDVALVLHAEHGGGNNSTFTTHVVTSTATDTYSSVAASLGSLKGPKHGGANIKVIQMFEDMKNSLRNWEDEDEVRGYLTSLINKDAFDKSGLIYGMGHAVYSISDPRAEIFKSFVEKLSEEKGRKKEYMLYNMVEKLAPEVIARERPIYKGVSANVDFYSGFVYSMLDLPLELYTPIFAIARISGWSAHRMEELINAGKIIRPAYKSVSKLKGYTKLSDRT
;
A
#
# COMPACT_ATOMS: atom_id res chain seq x y z
N MET A 1 39.41 -4.70 -15.18
CA MET A 1 38.02 -4.50 -15.67
C MET A 1 37.54 -3.21 -15.04
N SER A 2 37.21 -2.20 -15.85
CA SER A 2 36.66 -0.94 -15.34
C SER A 2 35.34 -1.28 -14.64
N ASN A 3 35.18 -0.89 -13.36
CA ASN A 3 33.89 -0.93 -12.71
C ASN A 3 32.93 -0.06 -13.52
N ILE A 4 32.00 -0.67 -14.23
CA ILE A 4 30.92 0.05 -14.90
C ILE A 4 30.08 0.67 -13.78
N ASP A 5 30.08 1.98 -13.68
CA ASP A 5 29.15 2.70 -12.80
C ASP A 5 27.77 2.70 -13.46
N PHE A 6 26.91 1.80 -12.94
CA PHE A 6 25.52 1.66 -13.42
C PHE A 6 24.64 2.89 -13.11
N SER A 7 25.13 3.84 -12.30
CA SER A 7 24.38 5.01 -11.86
C SER A 7 24.73 6.29 -12.62
N SER A 8 25.81 6.29 -13.40
CA SER A 8 26.28 7.50 -14.06
C SER A 8 25.43 7.87 -15.27
N ILE A 9 25.05 9.16 -15.31
CA ILE A 9 24.35 9.76 -16.45
C ILE A 9 25.42 10.47 -17.31
N THR A 10 25.67 9.93 -18.50
CA THR A 10 26.66 10.50 -19.42
C THR A 10 26.07 11.65 -20.24
N PRO A 11 26.92 12.53 -20.84
CA PRO A 11 26.43 13.58 -21.75
C PRO A 11 25.60 13.03 -22.91
N GLU A 12 25.94 11.84 -23.43
CA GLU A 12 25.18 11.19 -24.50
C GLU A 12 23.77 10.80 -24.02
N ILE A 13 23.63 10.29 -22.78
CA ILE A 13 22.33 9.95 -22.21
C ILE A 13 21.49 11.22 -22.02
N LEU A 14 22.10 12.35 -21.61
CA LEU A 14 21.39 13.62 -21.50
C LEU A 14 20.87 14.09 -22.88
N ALA A 15 21.71 14.09 -23.91
CA ALA A 15 21.29 14.46 -25.25
C ALA A 15 20.16 13.58 -25.81
N LEU A 16 20.25 12.26 -25.60
CA LEU A 16 19.21 11.32 -26.01
C LEU A 16 17.91 11.53 -25.20
N SER A 17 17.98 11.84 -23.92
CA SER A 17 16.84 12.19 -23.07
C SER A 17 16.12 13.45 -23.57
N ASP A 18 16.86 14.47 -23.96
CA ASP A 18 16.29 15.70 -24.53
C ASP A 18 15.56 15.40 -25.85
N LEU A 19 16.18 14.60 -26.74
CA LEU A 19 15.52 14.13 -27.95
C LEU A 19 14.24 13.35 -27.71
N CYS A 20 14.23 12.46 -26.72
CA CYS A 20 13.02 11.74 -26.28
C CYS A 20 11.94 12.72 -25.82
N THR A 21 12.30 13.70 -25.00
CA THR A 21 11.38 14.70 -24.48
C THR A 21 10.74 15.52 -25.61
N GLN A 22 11.56 16.03 -26.53
CA GLN A 22 11.08 16.82 -27.68
C GLN A 22 10.08 16.07 -28.57
N ASN A 23 10.27 14.76 -28.74
CA ASN A 23 9.47 13.95 -29.66
C ASN A 23 8.29 13.21 -28.99
N SER A 24 8.17 13.24 -27.66
CA SER A 24 7.19 12.43 -26.92
C SER A 24 6.12 13.27 -26.18
N VAL A 25 6.18 14.60 -26.28
CA VAL A 25 5.16 15.47 -25.67
C VAL A 25 3.84 15.34 -26.43
N ILE A 26 2.78 14.99 -25.72
CA ILE A 26 1.42 14.98 -26.25
C ILE A 26 0.74 16.27 -25.87
N ASP A 27 0.17 16.99 -26.86
CA ASP A 27 -0.63 18.20 -26.63
C ASP A 27 -1.78 17.88 -25.66
N PRO A 28 -1.85 18.57 -24.49
CA PRO A 28 -2.90 18.34 -23.51
C PRO A 28 -4.33 18.47 -24.05
N SER A 29 -4.56 19.31 -25.08
CA SER A 29 -5.86 19.50 -25.70
C SER A 29 -6.41 18.24 -26.36
N LEU A 30 -5.53 17.34 -26.79
CA LEU A 30 -5.92 16.07 -27.41
C LEU A 30 -6.62 15.11 -26.43
N TYR A 31 -6.31 15.18 -25.15
CA TYR A 31 -7.01 14.37 -24.14
C TYR A 31 -8.50 14.73 -24.07
N SER A 32 -8.82 16.03 -24.07
CA SER A 32 -10.21 16.50 -24.12
C SER A 32 -10.86 16.21 -25.48
N LYS A 33 -10.14 16.46 -26.60
CA LYS A 33 -10.62 16.20 -27.95
C LYS A 33 -11.05 14.73 -28.15
N TYR A 34 -10.28 13.79 -27.63
CA TYR A 34 -10.57 12.35 -27.74
C TYR A 34 -11.29 11.76 -26.53
N GLN A 35 -11.74 12.61 -25.59
CA GLN A 35 -12.45 12.20 -24.37
C GLN A 35 -11.69 11.12 -23.58
N VAL A 36 -10.36 11.24 -23.51
CA VAL A 36 -9.51 10.27 -22.81
C VAL A 36 -9.71 10.37 -21.30
N LYS A 37 -10.11 9.28 -20.68
CA LYS A 37 -10.29 9.19 -19.24
C LYS A 37 -8.93 8.89 -18.57
N ARG A 38 -8.15 9.95 -18.31
CA ARG A 38 -6.82 9.82 -17.71
C ARG A 38 -6.90 9.19 -16.33
N GLY A 39 -6.05 8.19 -16.08
CA GLY A 39 -6.09 7.42 -14.84
C GLY A 39 -7.37 6.59 -14.68
N LEU A 40 -8.07 6.28 -15.80
CA LEU A 40 -9.36 5.58 -15.83
C LEU A 40 -10.44 6.28 -14.99
N ARG A 41 -10.41 7.62 -14.96
CA ARG A 41 -11.44 8.45 -14.32
C ARG A 41 -11.90 9.54 -15.27
N ASP A 42 -13.18 9.88 -15.21
CA ASP A 42 -13.71 11.03 -15.93
C ASP A 42 -13.45 12.35 -15.18
N VAL A 43 -13.91 13.45 -15.74
CA VAL A 43 -13.72 14.81 -15.16
C VAL A 43 -14.48 14.99 -13.83
N SER A 44 -15.53 14.24 -13.58
CA SER A 44 -16.27 14.24 -12.31
C SER A 44 -15.55 13.42 -11.23
N GLY A 45 -14.50 12.66 -11.60
CA GLY A 45 -13.79 11.74 -10.73
C GLY A 45 -14.38 10.32 -10.68
N ALA A 46 -15.48 10.04 -11.40
CA ALA A 46 -16.05 8.71 -11.49
C ALA A 46 -15.09 7.75 -12.22
N GLY A 47 -14.89 6.56 -11.65
CA GLY A 47 -14.04 5.53 -12.24
C GLY A 47 -14.68 4.88 -13.47
N VAL A 48 -13.85 4.47 -14.43
CA VAL A 48 -14.30 3.59 -15.52
C VAL A 48 -14.58 2.21 -14.94
N LEU A 49 -15.79 1.68 -15.14
CA LEU A 49 -16.12 0.31 -14.75
C LEU A 49 -15.38 -0.67 -15.67
N THR A 50 -14.42 -1.41 -15.10
CA THR A 50 -13.55 -2.33 -15.86
C THR A 50 -13.76 -3.78 -15.50
N GLY A 51 -14.42 -4.09 -14.39
CA GLY A 51 -14.69 -5.44 -13.93
C GLY A 51 -15.73 -5.49 -12.83
N LEU A 52 -16.07 -6.70 -12.40
CA LEU A 52 -16.93 -6.99 -11.27
C LEU A 52 -16.13 -7.75 -10.22
N THR A 53 -16.46 -7.59 -8.95
CA THR A 53 -15.82 -8.30 -7.83
C THR A 53 -16.80 -8.58 -6.71
N GLU A 54 -16.63 -9.73 -6.07
CA GLU A 54 -17.31 -10.13 -4.82
C GLU A 54 -16.43 -9.87 -3.59
N ILE A 55 -15.16 -9.41 -3.78
CA ILE A 55 -14.16 -9.37 -2.71
C ILE A 55 -14.38 -8.18 -1.78
N ALA A 56 -14.57 -6.98 -2.35
CA ALA A 56 -14.73 -5.77 -1.56
C ALA A 56 -15.54 -4.69 -2.27
N GLU A 57 -16.24 -3.89 -1.49
CA GLU A 57 -16.90 -2.66 -1.94
C GLU A 57 -16.35 -1.46 -1.17
N VAL A 58 -16.05 -0.40 -1.93
CA VAL A 58 -15.64 0.92 -1.40
C VAL A 58 -16.73 1.91 -1.77
N ARG A 59 -17.47 2.39 -0.79
CA ARG A 59 -18.63 3.26 -0.99
C ARG A 59 -18.38 4.64 -0.40
N SER A 60 -18.67 5.69 -1.16
CA SER A 60 -18.55 7.10 -0.75
C SER A 60 -19.74 7.95 -1.18
N HIS A 61 -20.69 7.34 -1.86
CA HIS A 61 -21.92 7.98 -2.32
C HIS A 61 -23.04 6.97 -2.41
N LEU A 62 -24.25 7.43 -2.28
CA LEU A 62 -25.48 6.69 -2.54
C LEU A 62 -26.03 7.15 -3.90
N ILE A 63 -26.69 6.25 -4.60
CA ILE A 63 -27.41 6.56 -5.82
C ILE A 63 -28.89 6.63 -5.47
N VAL A 64 -29.47 7.84 -5.47
CA VAL A 64 -30.88 8.07 -5.22
C VAL A 64 -31.45 8.76 -6.45
N GLU A 65 -32.47 8.19 -7.06
CA GLU A 65 -33.11 8.71 -8.28
C GLU A 65 -32.14 9.08 -9.42
N SER A 66 -31.07 8.28 -9.57
CA SER A 66 -29.96 8.49 -10.52
C SER A 66 -29.01 9.65 -10.16
N GLU A 67 -29.14 10.28 -9.02
CA GLU A 67 -28.21 11.27 -8.50
C GLU A 67 -27.17 10.64 -7.55
N TYR A 68 -25.92 11.13 -7.63
CA TYR A 68 -24.83 10.72 -6.75
C TYR A 68 -24.81 11.61 -5.51
N ILE A 69 -25.30 11.10 -4.39
CA ILE A 69 -25.32 11.83 -3.10
C ILE A 69 -24.10 11.37 -2.29
N PRO A 70 -23.16 12.27 -1.96
CA PRO A 70 -22.04 11.93 -1.09
C PRO A 70 -22.51 11.41 0.27
N CYS A 71 -21.89 10.32 0.75
CA CYS A 71 -22.15 9.76 2.08
C CYS A 71 -20.82 9.55 2.82
N GLU A 72 -20.91 9.21 4.10
CA GLU A 72 -19.76 8.74 4.85
C GLU A 72 -19.13 7.53 4.16
N GLY A 73 -17.80 7.47 4.19
CA GLY A 73 -17.07 6.37 3.60
C GLY A 73 -17.39 5.04 4.27
N GLN A 74 -17.61 4.02 3.46
CA GLN A 74 -17.82 2.65 3.91
C GLN A 74 -16.88 1.70 3.16
N LEU A 75 -16.41 0.68 3.84
CA LEU A 75 -15.59 -0.37 3.27
C LEU A 75 -16.16 -1.71 3.70
N PHE A 76 -16.47 -2.54 2.72
CA PHE A 76 -17.02 -3.87 2.96
C PHE A 76 -16.05 -4.93 2.46
N TYR A 77 -15.80 -5.95 3.25
CA TYR A 77 -15.09 -7.17 2.85
C TYR A 77 -16.10 -8.29 2.72
N ARG A 78 -16.27 -8.82 1.51
CA ARG A 78 -17.29 -9.85 1.21
C ARG A 78 -18.69 -9.48 1.75
N GLY A 79 -19.04 -8.18 1.61
CA GLY A 79 -20.34 -7.67 2.06
C GLY A 79 -20.46 -7.34 3.54
N ILE A 80 -19.43 -7.56 4.35
CA ILE A 80 -19.41 -7.23 5.79
C ILE A 80 -18.66 -5.91 6.01
N ASP A 81 -19.28 -4.96 6.73
CA ASP A 81 -18.65 -3.67 7.04
C ASP A 81 -17.39 -3.88 7.90
N VAL A 82 -16.29 -3.27 7.48
CA VAL A 82 -14.98 -3.38 8.17
C VAL A 82 -15.05 -2.89 9.62
N LYS A 83 -15.92 -1.91 9.93
CA LYS A 83 -16.15 -1.45 11.30
C LYS A 83 -16.75 -2.57 12.17
N GLN A 84 -17.71 -3.32 11.63
CA GLN A 84 -18.31 -4.47 12.33
C GLN A 84 -17.29 -5.60 12.51
N ILE A 85 -16.46 -5.87 11.51
CA ILE A 85 -15.40 -6.88 11.61
C ILE A 85 -14.43 -6.52 12.75
N VAL A 86 -13.94 -5.27 12.75
CA VAL A 86 -12.99 -4.80 13.78
C VAL A 86 -13.64 -4.85 15.16
N GLN A 87 -14.86 -4.35 15.30
CA GLN A 87 -15.59 -4.40 16.56
C GLN A 87 -15.74 -5.84 17.07
N GLY A 88 -16.10 -6.78 16.20
CA GLY A 88 -16.34 -8.18 16.56
C GLY A 88 -15.10 -8.85 17.18
N PHE A 89 -13.94 -8.81 16.52
CA PHE A 89 -12.76 -9.47 17.08
C PHE A 89 -12.14 -8.72 18.29
N ILE A 90 -12.35 -7.39 18.38
CA ILE A 90 -11.93 -6.62 19.56
C ILE A 90 -12.77 -6.96 20.79
N GLU A 91 -14.09 -7.05 20.67
CA GLU A 91 -14.99 -7.45 21.74
C GLU A 91 -14.70 -8.88 22.26
N GLU A 92 -14.33 -9.78 21.35
CA GLU A 92 -13.89 -11.15 21.69
C GLU A 92 -12.43 -11.23 22.16
N ASN A 93 -11.73 -10.12 22.24
CA ASN A 93 -10.32 -10.03 22.65
C ASN A 93 -9.38 -10.97 21.86
N ARG A 94 -9.56 -11.10 20.54
CA ARG A 94 -8.74 -11.93 19.65
C ARG A 94 -8.11 -11.10 18.53
N PHE A 95 -7.23 -11.69 17.74
CA PHE A 95 -6.65 -11.11 16.54
C PHE A 95 -7.55 -11.36 15.33
N GLY A 96 -7.65 -10.38 14.42
CA GLY A 96 -8.59 -10.38 13.30
C GLY A 96 -7.99 -10.63 11.94
N PHE A 97 -6.66 -10.44 11.74
CA PHE A 97 -6.08 -10.47 10.40
C PHE A 97 -6.20 -11.83 9.70
N GLU A 98 -5.98 -12.94 10.40
CA GLU A 98 -6.15 -14.29 9.85
C GLU A 98 -7.61 -14.58 9.50
N GLU A 99 -8.57 -14.11 10.30
CA GLU A 99 -10.00 -14.24 10.01
C GLU A 99 -10.37 -13.44 8.76
N VAL A 100 -9.87 -12.21 8.63
CA VAL A 100 -10.10 -11.37 7.44
C VAL A 100 -9.44 -11.98 6.21
N THR A 101 -8.25 -12.55 6.34
CA THR A 101 -7.59 -13.28 5.25
C THR A 101 -8.44 -14.47 4.79
N TYR A 102 -9.00 -15.24 5.73
CA TYR A 102 -9.92 -16.33 5.42
C TYR A 102 -11.18 -15.81 4.72
N LEU A 103 -11.81 -14.76 5.26
CA LEU A 103 -13.01 -14.15 4.67
C LEU A 103 -12.76 -13.68 3.22
N LEU A 104 -11.67 -12.97 2.97
CA LEU A 104 -11.34 -12.47 1.64
C LEU A 104 -11.13 -13.62 0.63
N LEU A 105 -10.40 -14.68 1.02
CA LEU A 105 -10.09 -15.80 0.15
C LEU A 105 -11.30 -16.70 -0.10
N PHE A 106 -12.09 -17.01 0.93
CA PHE A 106 -13.12 -18.05 0.86
C PHE A 106 -14.55 -17.51 0.85
N GLY A 107 -14.76 -16.21 1.09
CA GLY A 107 -16.07 -15.56 0.96
C GLY A 107 -17.00 -15.69 2.17
N THR A 108 -16.60 -16.41 3.21
CA THR A 108 -17.38 -16.62 4.44
C THR A 108 -16.51 -16.45 5.68
N LEU A 109 -17.11 -16.03 6.79
CA LEU A 109 -16.42 -16.04 8.08
C LEU A 109 -16.16 -17.50 8.52
N PRO A 110 -14.97 -17.81 9.04
CA PRO A 110 -14.66 -19.15 9.52
C PRO A 110 -15.38 -19.45 10.83
N THR A 111 -15.74 -20.71 11.03
CA THR A 111 -16.04 -21.24 12.36
C THR A 111 -14.77 -21.22 13.23
N LYS A 112 -14.92 -21.41 14.54
CA LYS A 112 -13.78 -21.48 15.46
C LYS A 112 -12.76 -22.56 15.07
N GLU A 113 -13.25 -23.71 14.63
CA GLU A 113 -12.41 -24.83 14.19
C GLU A 113 -11.68 -24.51 12.89
N GLU A 114 -12.39 -23.96 11.90
CA GLU A 114 -11.81 -23.55 10.61
C GLU A 114 -10.74 -22.48 10.81
N LEU A 115 -10.99 -21.46 11.65
CA LEU A 115 -10.02 -20.43 11.97
C LEU A 115 -8.77 -21.01 12.64
N SER A 116 -8.94 -21.95 13.59
CA SER A 116 -7.83 -22.63 14.26
C SER A 116 -6.99 -23.44 13.27
N ASN A 117 -7.62 -24.21 12.39
CA ASN A 117 -6.95 -24.98 11.35
C ASN A 117 -6.25 -24.08 10.34
N PHE A 118 -6.85 -22.95 9.96
CA PHE A 118 -6.28 -21.99 9.05
C PHE A 118 -5.02 -21.32 9.63
N LYS A 119 -5.09 -20.89 10.90
CA LYS A 119 -3.94 -20.33 11.61
C LYS A 119 -2.78 -21.31 11.67
N ARG A 120 -3.05 -22.57 12.02
CA ARG A 120 -2.04 -23.65 12.04
C ARG A 120 -1.39 -23.82 10.66
N LEU A 121 -2.19 -23.85 9.58
CA LEU A 121 -1.69 -23.98 8.20
C LEU A 121 -0.78 -22.81 7.83
N LEU A 122 -1.16 -21.57 8.13
CA LEU A 122 -0.29 -20.42 7.90
C LEU A 122 1.00 -20.50 8.70
N GLY A 123 0.93 -20.97 9.96
CA GLY A 123 2.11 -21.19 10.81
C GLY A 123 3.09 -22.23 10.21
N GLU A 124 2.59 -23.31 9.67
CA GLU A 124 3.39 -24.35 9.01
C GLU A 124 4.14 -23.84 7.77
N TYR A 125 3.60 -22.84 7.08
CA TYR A 125 4.24 -22.21 5.93
C TYR A 125 5.28 -21.12 6.27
N ARG A 126 5.52 -20.81 7.54
CA ARG A 126 6.52 -19.83 8.00
C ARG A 126 7.96 -20.37 7.92
N SER A 127 8.31 -20.98 6.79
CA SER A 127 9.65 -21.55 6.57
C SER A 127 10.15 -21.20 5.18
N LEU A 128 11.30 -20.54 5.13
CA LEU A 128 11.99 -20.23 3.88
C LEU A 128 12.86 -21.41 3.43
N PRO A 129 13.13 -21.55 2.13
CA PRO A 129 14.07 -22.57 1.63
C PRO A 129 15.43 -22.48 2.32
N THR A 130 16.12 -23.61 2.43
CA THR A 130 17.45 -23.70 3.07
C THR A 130 18.39 -22.66 2.50
N SER A 131 19.06 -21.92 3.38
CA SER A 131 20.02 -20.86 3.04
C SER A 131 19.44 -19.62 2.33
N PHE A 132 18.12 -19.53 2.11
CA PHE A 132 17.49 -18.40 1.39
C PHE A 132 17.84 -17.06 2.02
N VAL A 133 17.76 -16.94 3.33
CA VAL A 133 18.11 -15.70 4.06
C VAL A 133 19.54 -15.27 3.76
N ARG A 134 20.51 -16.21 3.89
CA ARG A 134 21.93 -15.95 3.65
C ARG A 134 22.24 -15.60 2.19
N ASP A 135 21.72 -16.40 1.26
CA ASP A 135 22.16 -16.37 -0.14
C ASP A 135 21.38 -15.39 -1.00
N ILE A 136 20.15 -15.04 -0.59
CA ILE A 136 19.27 -14.14 -1.35
C ILE A 136 19.10 -12.79 -0.63
N ILE A 137 18.68 -12.82 0.64
CA ILE A 137 18.36 -11.57 1.37
C ILE A 137 19.66 -10.85 1.78
N MET A 138 20.56 -11.54 2.46
CA MET A 138 21.77 -10.94 3.03
C MET A 138 22.85 -10.65 2.00
N LYS A 139 22.91 -11.39 0.88
CA LYS A 139 23.99 -11.25 -0.11
C LYS A 139 23.92 -9.93 -0.89
N ALA A 140 22.73 -9.37 -1.06
CA ALA A 140 22.52 -8.10 -1.77
C ALA A 140 21.48 -7.23 -1.01
N PRO A 141 21.82 -6.73 0.19
CA PRO A 141 20.92 -5.92 0.98
C PRO A 141 20.58 -4.63 0.22
N SER A 142 19.30 -4.28 0.20
CA SER A 142 18.81 -3.06 -0.43
C SER A 142 18.35 -2.09 0.65
N LYS A 143 18.53 -0.77 0.42
CA LYS A 143 17.90 0.27 1.24
C LYS A 143 16.39 0.38 1.01
N ASP A 144 15.88 -0.26 -0.04
CA ASP A 144 14.47 -0.29 -0.37
C ASP A 144 13.90 -1.68 -0.07
N MET A 145 13.11 -1.76 0.99
CA MET A 145 12.52 -3.03 1.44
C MET A 145 11.51 -3.60 0.45
N MET A 146 10.79 -2.77 -0.28
CA MET A 146 9.85 -3.24 -1.32
C MET A 146 10.61 -3.88 -2.48
N ASN A 147 11.82 -3.39 -2.82
CA ASN A 147 12.70 -4.03 -3.79
C ASN A 147 13.17 -5.40 -3.26
N THR A 148 13.61 -5.45 -1.99
CA THR A 148 14.03 -6.73 -1.37
C THR A 148 12.89 -7.73 -1.38
N LEU A 149 11.67 -7.32 -1.02
CA LEU A 149 10.49 -8.18 -1.00
C LEU A 149 10.15 -8.70 -2.41
N ALA A 150 10.10 -7.82 -3.41
CA ALA A 150 9.79 -8.21 -4.80
C ALA A 150 10.84 -9.18 -5.39
N ARG A 151 12.14 -8.92 -5.16
CA ARG A 151 13.22 -9.84 -5.57
C ARG A 151 13.09 -11.20 -4.89
N SER A 152 12.80 -11.21 -3.60
CA SER A 152 12.61 -12.44 -2.84
C SER A 152 11.44 -13.25 -3.37
N VAL A 153 10.31 -12.61 -3.66
CA VAL A 153 9.14 -13.26 -4.27
C VAL A 153 9.49 -13.87 -5.62
N LEU A 154 10.15 -13.12 -6.52
CA LEU A 154 10.58 -13.65 -7.81
C LEU A 154 11.60 -14.80 -7.68
N THR A 155 12.45 -14.76 -6.65
CA THR A 155 13.42 -15.84 -6.43
C THR A 155 12.75 -17.11 -5.91
N LEU A 156 11.66 -17.00 -5.12
CA LEU A 156 10.89 -18.16 -4.65
C LEU A 156 10.32 -18.99 -5.79
N TYR A 157 10.03 -18.38 -6.95
CA TYR A 157 9.67 -19.11 -8.18
C TYR A 157 10.61 -20.27 -8.49
N SER A 158 11.93 -20.05 -8.36
CA SER A 158 12.96 -21.06 -8.65
C SER A 158 13.03 -22.21 -7.64
N TYR A 159 12.30 -22.12 -6.53
CA TYR A 159 12.19 -23.18 -5.52
C TYR A 159 10.85 -23.92 -5.57
N ASP A 160 9.97 -23.57 -6.51
CA ASP A 160 8.65 -24.19 -6.67
C ASP A 160 8.60 -24.97 -8.00
N ASP A 161 8.66 -26.29 -7.95
CA ASP A 161 8.59 -27.15 -9.14
C ASP A 161 7.26 -27.02 -9.91
N LYS A 162 6.24 -26.39 -9.31
CA LYS A 162 4.93 -26.11 -9.92
C LYS A 162 4.66 -24.62 -10.06
N ALA A 163 5.72 -23.81 -10.24
CA ALA A 163 5.59 -22.36 -10.29
C ALA A 163 4.60 -21.87 -11.35
N ASP A 164 4.60 -22.49 -12.54
CA ASP A 164 3.74 -22.13 -13.69
C ASP A 164 2.36 -22.79 -13.69
N ASP A 165 2.07 -23.67 -12.73
CA ASP A 165 0.75 -24.30 -12.62
C ASP A 165 -0.25 -23.31 -12.03
N ILE A 166 -1.16 -22.79 -12.89
CA ILE A 166 -2.21 -21.84 -12.50
C ILE A 166 -3.53 -22.52 -12.12
N SER A 167 -3.54 -23.82 -11.87
CA SER A 167 -4.70 -24.48 -11.28
C SER A 167 -5.07 -23.86 -9.92
N LEU A 168 -6.36 -23.74 -9.64
CA LEU A 168 -6.82 -23.06 -8.40
C LEU A 168 -6.20 -23.65 -7.12
N PRO A 169 -6.08 -24.99 -6.94
CA PRO A 169 -5.42 -25.53 -5.76
C PRO A 169 -3.95 -25.11 -5.65
N ASN A 170 -3.21 -25.03 -6.77
CA ASN A 170 -1.81 -24.61 -6.75
C ASN A 170 -1.65 -23.12 -6.49
N VAL A 171 -2.47 -22.28 -7.12
CA VAL A 171 -2.48 -20.82 -6.87
C VAL A 171 -2.85 -20.52 -5.43
N LEU A 172 -3.82 -21.23 -4.83
CA LEU A 172 -4.16 -21.09 -3.42
C LEU A 172 -2.98 -21.47 -2.52
N ARG A 173 -2.32 -22.62 -2.79
CA ARG A 173 -1.11 -23.03 -2.05
C ARG A 173 -0.04 -21.95 -2.09
N GLN A 174 0.30 -21.46 -3.29
CA GLN A 174 1.30 -20.41 -3.48
C GLN A 174 0.90 -19.11 -2.74
N SER A 175 -0.37 -18.72 -2.81
CA SER A 175 -0.90 -17.55 -2.12
C SER A 175 -0.75 -17.67 -0.60
N LEU A 176 -1.14 -18.80 -0.01
CA LEU A 176 -1.03 -19.03 1.44
C LEU A 176 0.43 -19.06 1.90
N GLN A 177 1.33 -19.64 1.11
CA GLN A 177 2.77 -19.60 1.37
C GLN A 177 3.31 -18.17 1.34
N LEU A 178 2.97 -17.37 0.34
CA LEU A 178 3.42 -15.98 0.24
C LEU A 178 2.85 -15.12 1.37
N ILE A 179 1.56 -15.28 1.74
CA ILE A 179 0.94 -14.60 2.89
C ILE A 179 1.74 -14.89 4.17
N SER A 180 2.13 -16.15 4.37
CA SER A 180 2.89 -16.58 5.55
C SER A 180 4.34 -16.11 5.54
N LEU A 181 4.96 -15.95 4.35
CA LEU A 181 6.37 -15.60 4.19
C LEU A 181 6.62 -14.08 4.15
N PHE A 182 5.63 -13.26 3.79
CA PHE A 182 5.82 -11.80 3.66
C PHE A 182 6.36 -11.13 4.92
N PRO A 183 5.90 -11.48 6.15
CA PRO A 183 6.51 -10.97 7.38
C PRO A 183 8.00 -11.28 7.48
N LEU A 184 8.39 -12.52 7.18
CA LEU A 184 9.77 -12.98 7.25
C LEU A 184 10.65 -12.23 6.23
N LEU A 185 10.19 -12.20 4.96
CA LEU A 185 10.91 -11.54 3.87
C LEU A 185 11.12 -10.04 4.13
N SER A 186 10.10 -9.38 4.69
CA SER A 186 10.14 -7.95 5.00
C SER A 186 11.09 -7.66 6.16
N VAL A 187 10.93 -8.37 7.27
CA VAL A 187 11.72 -8.10 8.48
C VAL A 187 13.17 -8.55 8.31
N TYR A 188 13.43 -9.71 7.72
CA TYR A 188 14.82 -10.14 7.46
C TYR A 188 15.50 -9.23 6.42
N GLY A 189 14.74 -8.71 5.44
CA GLY A 189 15.23 -7.69 4.54
C GLY A 189 15.66 -6.42 5.26
N TYR A 190 14.85 -5.95 6.21
CA TYR A 190 15.20 -4.81 7.05
C TYR A 190 16.41 -5.08 7.93
N GLN A 191 16.48 -6.23 8.60
CA GLN A 191 17.61 -6.61 9.43
C GLN A 191 18.93 -6.65 8.63
N ALA A 192 18.89 -7.17 7.40
CA ALA A 192 20.03 -7.14 6.51
C ALA A 192 20.41 -5.72 6.09
N CYS A 193 19.44 -4.85 5.76
CA CYS A 193 19.67 -3.46 5.43
C CYS A 193 20.32 -2.71 6.58
N SER A 194 19.73 -2.76 7.77
CA SER A 194 20.21 -2.09 8.97
C SER A 194 21.61 -2.57 9.38
N HIS A 195 21.89 -3.85 9.23
CA HIS A 195 23.22 -4.40 9.50
C HIS A 195 24.27 -3.87 8.52
N TYR A 196 24.03 -3.97 7.22
CA TYR A 196 25.05 -3.66 6.20
C TYR A 196 25.18 -2.16 5.89
N HIS A 197 24.11 -1.38 6.03
CA HIS A 197 24.12 0.04 5.69
C HIS A 197 24.23 0.96 6.90
N ASP A 198 23.67 0.56 8.07
CA ASP A 198 23.63 1.39 9.26
C ASP A 198 24.54 0.87 10.39
N GLY A 199 25.22 -0.27 10.16
CA GLY A 199 26.18 -0.85 11.12
C GLY A 199 25.53 -1.42 12.39
N GLN A 200 24.22 -1.72 12.37
CA GLN A 200 23.52 -2.29 13.50
C GLN A 200 23.80 -3.79 13.68
N SER A 201 23.53 -4.32 14.86
CA SER A 201 23.60 -5.75 15.10
C SER A 201 22.57 -6.49 14.24
N LEU A 202 22.93 -7.65 13.72
CA LEU A 202 22.05 -8.50 12.93
C LEU A 202 21.21 -9.41 13.84
N TYR A 203 19.89 -9.29 13.75
CA TYR A 203 18.96 -10.16 14.46
C TYR A 203 18.15 -10.98 13.46
N ILE A 204 18.27 -12.29 13.50
CA ILE A 204 17.51 -13.24 12.68
C ILE A 204 16.81 -14.20 13.64
N HIS A 205 15.65 -13.80 14.13
CA HIS A 205 14.84 -14.63 15.02
C HIS A 205 14.16 -15.75 14.24
N THR A 206 14.04 -16.92 14.86
CA THR A 206 13.25 -18.02 14.31
C THR A 206 11.77 -17.66 14.38
N PRO A 207 10.99 -17.84 13.29
CA PRO A 207 9.57 -17.59 13.32
C PRO A 207 8.86 -18.59 14.23
N ASP A 208 7.96 -18.10 15.06
CA ASP A 208 7.09 -18.93 15.89
C ASP A 208 5.79 -19.21 15.11
N PRO A 209 5.42 -20.48 14.87
CA PRO A 209 4.23 -20.84 14.12
C PRO A 209 2.92 -20.48 14.83
N ASP A 210 2.92 -20.35 16.16
CA ASP A 210 1.72 -20.16 16.96
C ASP A 210 1.32 -18.68 17.11
N LEU A 211 2.21 -17.73 16.80
CA LEU A 211 1.93 -16.31 16.85
C LEU A 211 0.96 -15.88 15.74
N SER A 212 0.13 -14.85 16.02
CA SER A 212 -0.56 -14.12 14.95
C SER A 212 0.45 -13.40 14.04
N THR A 213 0.02 -12.98 12.86
CA THR A 213 0.90 -12.25 11.92
C THR A 213 1.42 -10.94 12.54
N ALA A 214 0.60 -10.22 13.28
CA ALA A 214 1.01 -9.00 13.97
C ALA A 214 2.06 -9.28 15.05
N GLU A 215 1.85 -10.30 15.89
CA GLU A 215 2.82 -10.72 16.90
C GLU A 215 4.13 -11.19 16.26
N LEU A 216 4.04 -11.96 15.17
CA LEU A 216 5.21 -12.43 14.42
C LEU A 216 6.08 -11.29 13.91
N ILE A 217 5.48 -10.23 13.36
CA ILE A 217 6.22 -9.05 12.89
C ILE A 217 7.01 -8.42 14.04
N LEU A 218 6.39 -8.20 15.19
CA LEU A 218 7.03 -7.59 16.36
C LEU A 218 8.11 -8.52 16.95
N HIS A 219 7.82 -9.82 17.02
CA HIS A 219 8.75 -10.85 17.47
C HIS A 219 10.02 -10.89 16.62
N LEU A 220 9.88 -10.88 15.30
CA LEU A 220 11.02 -10.94 14.37
C LEU A 220 11.81 -9.63 14.33
N LEU A 221 11.14 -8.48 14.52
CA LEU A 221 11.74 -7.16 14.36
C LEU A 221 12.60 -6.76 15.58
N ARG A 222 12.08 -6.99 16.79
CA ARG A 222 12.67 -6.47 18.01
C ARG A 222 13.82 -7.33 18.49
N PRO A 223 14.97 -6.73 18.93
CA PRO A 223 16.14 -7.49 19.36
C PRO A 223 15.86 -8.50 20.47
N ASP A 224 14.95 -8.18 21.37
CA ASP A 224 14.55 -9.02 22.52
C ASP A 224 13.22 -9.76 22.30
N SER A 225 12.64 -9.65 21.13
CA SER A 225 11.33 -10.26 20.74
C SER A 225 10.16 -9.85 21.64
N LYS A 226 10.27 -8.74 22.43
CA LYS A 226 9.23 -8.31 23.35
C LYS A 226 8.31 -7.27 22.75
N TYR A 227 7.04 -7.37 23.08
CA TYR A 227 5.99 -6.41 22.73
C TYR A 227 4.85 -6.46 23.75
N THR A 228 4.05 -5.40 23.83
CA THR A 228 2.87 -5.40 24.67
C THR A 228 1.67 -5.98 23.91
N PRO A 229 0.67 -6.52 24.64
CA PRO A 229 -0.58 -6.99 24.00
C PRO A 229 -1.30 -5.88 23.22
N LEU A 230 -1.20 -4.62 23.67
CA LEU A 230 -1.79 -3.48 22.96
C LEU A 230 -1.07 -3.19 21.65
N GLU A 231 0.25 -3.23 21.63
CA GLU A 231 1.03 -3.05 20.40
C GLU A 231 0.67 -4.09 19.34
N ALA A 232 0.64 -5.37 19.72
CA ALA A 232 0.27 -6.45 18.81
C ALA A 232 -1.16 -6.29 18.28
N LYS A 233 -2.11 -5.92 19.15
CA LYS A 233 -3.50 -5.72 18.78
C LYS A 233 -3.69 -4.55 17.81
N ILE A 234 -3.00 -3.44 18.01
CA ILE A 234 -3.08 -2.27 17.14
C ILE A 234 -2.43 -2.56 15.78
N LEU A 235 -1.31 -3.29 15.76
CA LEU A 235 -0.71 -3.73 14.51
C LEU A 235 -1.62 -4.69 13.75
N ASP A 236 -2.33 -5.59 14.44
CA ASP A 236 -3.32 -6.48 13.82
C ASP A 236 -4.47 -5.71 13.20
N VAL A 237 -5.03 -4.71 13.90
CA VAL A 237 -6.03 -3.80 13.33
C VAL A 237 -5.49 -3.11 12.08
N ALA A 238 -4.23 -2.65 12.10
CA ALA A 238 -3.59 -2.06 10.93
C ALA A 238 -3.54 -3.01 9.74
N LEU A 239 -3.19 -4.27 9.97
CA LEU A 239 -3.18 -5.30 8.93
C LEU A 239 -4.59 -5.54 8.37
N VAL A 240 -5.62 -5.62 9.22
CA VAL A 240 -7.02 -5.74 8.80
C VAL A 240 -7.43 -4.58 7.88
N LEU A 241 -7.12 -3.33 8.26
CA LEU A 241 -7.51 -2.13 7.51
C LEU A 241 -6.77 -1.96 6.18
N HIS A 242 -5.59 -2.55 6.04
CA HIS A 242 -4.81 -2.52 4.81
C HIS A 242 -5.04 -3.73 3.90
N ALA A 243 -5.71 -4.78 4.38
CA ALA A 243 -5.86 -6.07 3.68
C ALA A 243 -6.50 -5.90 2.30
N GLU A 244 -7.50 -5.01 2.14
CA GLU A 244 -8.21 -4.83 0.88
C GLU A 244 -8.75 -3.40 0.74
N HIS A 245 -8.91 -2.92 -0.52
CA HIS A 245 -9.51 -1.61 -0.82
C HIS A 245 -10.11 -1.54 -2.24
N GLY A 246 -10.77 -2.60 -2.68
CA GLY A 246 -11.48 -2.69 -3.95
C GLY A 246 -10.60 -3.02 -5.16
N GLY A 247 -11.21 -3.66 -6.15
CA GLY A 247 -10.54 -4.11 -7.38
C GLY A 247 -9.93 -2.99 -8.24
N GLY A 248 -10.42 -1.76 -8.08
CA GLY A 248 -9.90 -0.57 -8.77
C GLY A 248 -8.67 0.08 -8.09
N ASN A 249 -8.22 -0.42 -6.94
CA ASN A 249 -6.96 0.01 -6.33
C ASN A 249 -5.80 -0.32 -7.27
N ASN A 250 -4.81 0.58 -7.42
CA ASN A 250 -3.79 0.46 -8.47
C ASN A 250 -3.03 -0.87 -8.42
N SER A 251 -2.61 -1.33 -7.24
CA SER A 251 -1.90 -2.61 -7.10
C SER A 251 -2.82 -3.80 -7.29
N THR A 252 -4.08 -3.73 -6.86
CA THR A 252 -5.10 -4.76 -7.10
C THR A 252 -5.46 -4.83 -8.58
N PHE A 253 -5.64 -3.69 -9.25
CA PHE A 253 -5.87 -3.65 -10.69
C PHE A 253 -4.68 -4.21 -11.48
N THR A 254 -3.45 -3.94 -11.03
CA THR A 254 -2.24 -4.56 -11.58
C THR A 254 -2.30 -6.08 -11.42
N THR A 255 -2.77 -6.60 -10.29
CA THR A 255 -2.99 -8.05 -10.09
C THR A 255 -3.95 -8.61 -11.14
N HIS A 256 -5.09 -7.95 -11.40
CA HIS A 256 -6.04 -8.34 -12.44
C HIS A 256 -5.38 -8.33 -13.82
N VAL A 257 -4.73 -7.22 -14.20
CA VAL A 257 -4.08 -7.06 -15.52
C VAL A 257 -3.08 -8.18 -15.76
N VAL A 258 -2.19 -8.45 -14.81
CA VAL A 258 -1.14 -9.46 -14.97
C VAL A 258 -1.72 -10.88 -14.90
N THR A 259 -2.68 -11.14 -14.01
CA THR A 259 -3.37 -12.45 -13.92
C THR A 259 -4.13 -12.77 -15.21
N SER A 260 -4.73 -11.78 -15.87
CA SER A 260 -5.48 -11.98 -17.13
C SER A 260 -4.62 -12.51 -18.28
N THR A 261 -3.28 -12.46 -18.15
CA THR A 261 -2.33 -13.05 -19.11
C THR A 261 -2.03 -14.53 -18.83
N ALA A 262 -2.61 -15.12 -17.79
CA ALA A 262 -2.33 -16.47 -17.31
C ALA A 262 -0.87 -16.69 -16.83
N THR A 263 -0.19 -15.65 -16.33
CA THR A 263 1.15 -15.78 -15.75
C THR A 263 1.12 -16.43 -14.36
N ASP A 264 2.29 -16.83 -13.87
CA ASP A 264 2.48 -17.42 -12.55
C ASP A 264 2.15 -16.47 -11.38
N THR A 265 2.00 -17.04 -10.18
CA THR A 265 1.64 -16.28 -8.98
C THR A 265 2.75 -15.34 -8.51
N TYR A 266 4.01 -15.77 -8.61
CA TYR A 266 5.15 -14.97 -8.15
C TYR A 266 5.32 -13.70 -8.98
N SER A 267 5.22 -13.81 -10.31
CA SER A 267 5.25 -12.67 -11.24
C SER A 267 4.08 -11.72 -11.01
N SER A 268 2.87 -12.24 -10.79
CA SER A 268 1.69 -11.44 -10.50
C SER A 268 1.85 -10.63 -9.20
N VAL A 269 2.30 -11.27 -8.14
CA VAL A 269 2.54 -10.62 -6.84
C VAL A 269 3.69 -9.62 -6.92
N ALA A 270 4.77 -9.94 -7.62
CA ALA A 270 5.89 -9.01 -7.82
C ALA A 270 5.46 -7.74 -8.59
N ALA A 271 4.60 -7.87 -9.60
CA ALA A 271 4.02 -6.72 -10.31
C ALA A 271 3.17 -5.84 -9.37
N SER A 272 2.37 -6.46 -8.53
CA SER A 272 1.54 -5.77 -7.53
C SER A 272 2.39 -5.04 -6.48
N LEU A 273 3.51 -5.63 -6.04
CA LEU A 273 4.52 -4.99 -5.19
C LEU A 273 5.15 -3.78 -5.88
N GLY A 274 5.49 -3.89 -7.17
CA GLY A 274 6.01 -2.79 -7.96
C GLY A 274 5.04 -1.61 -8.04
N SER A 275 3.74 -1.89 -8.18
CA SER A 275 2.69 -0.87 -8.15
C SER A 275 2.56 -0.23 -6.75
N LEU A 276 2.53 -1.04 -5.69
CA LEU A 276 2.39 -0.53 -4.32
C LEU A 276 3.60 0.30 -3.87
N LYS A 277 4.80 -0.04 -4.32
CA LYS A 277 6.05 0.66 -4.02
C LYS A 277 6.02 2.15 -4.39
N GLY A 278 5.26 2.51 -5.42
CA GLY A 278 5.25 3.88 -5.95
C GLY A 278 4.88 4.93 -4.89
N PRO A 279 5.59 6.09 -4.83
CA PRO A 279 5.36 7.12 -3.81
C PRO A 279 3.97 7.77 -3.87
N LYS A 280 3.26 7.59 -4.99
CA LYS A 280 1.86 8.04 -5.15
C LYS A 280 0.83 6.99 -4.70
N HIS A 281 1.28 5.82 -4.23
CA HIS A 281 0.44 4.73 -3.76
C HIS A 281 0.79 4.34 -2.33
N GLY A 282 1.69 3.39 -2.10
CA GLY A 282 1.96 2.87 -0.75
C GLY A 282 2.91 3.70 0.11
N GLY A 283 3.58 4.71 -0.45
CA GLY A 283 4.53 5.56 0.28
C GLY A 283 3.93 6.82 0.91
N ALA A 284 2.60 6.99 0.90
CA ALA A 284 1.97 8.22 1.37
C ALA A 284 2.09 8.42 2.88
N ASN A 285 2.03 7.36 3.68
CA ASN A 285 2.17 7.44 5.15
C ASN A 285 3.56 7.91 5.60
N ILE A 286 4.62 7.57 4.87
CA ILE A 286 5.99 8.10 5.13
C ILE A 286 6.00 9.62 4.94
N LYS A 287 5.35 10.12 3.89
CA LYS A 287 5.24 11.56 3.64
C LYS A 287 4.46 12.28 4.74
N VAL A 288 3.42 11.66 5.29
CA VAL A 288 2.69 12.22 6.45
C VAL A 288 3.63 12.40 7.63
N ILE A 289 4.40 11.36 8.01
CA ILE A 289 5.34 11.45 9.13
C ILE A 289 6.39 12.54 8.89
N GLN A 290 6.99 12.58 7.70
CA GLN A 290 8.00 13.57 7.37
C GLN A 290 7.44 15.00 7.43
N MET A 291 6.20 15.22 6.97
CA MET A 291 5.50 16.50 7.06
C MET A 291 5.25 16.90 8.53
N PHE A 292 4.81 15.96 9.38
CA PHE A 292 4.62 16.25 10.81
C PHE A 292 5.94 16.52 11.52
N GLU A 293 7.03 15.84 11.18
CA GLU A 293 8.36 16.16 11.73
C GLU A 293 8.82 17.56 11.32
N ASP A 294 8.66 17.94 10.05
CA ASP A 294 8.96 19.30 9.59
C ASP A 294 8.08 20.35 10.30
N MET A 295 6.78 20.05 10.46
CA MET A 295 5.85 20.92 11.21
C MET A 295 6.28 21.09 12.66
N LYS A 296 6.60 20.00 13.38
CA LYS A 296 7.06 20.04 14.79
C LYS A 296 8.32 20.87 14.97
N ASN A 297 9.23 20.84 14.01
CA ASN A 297 10.46 21.62 14.03
C ASN A 297 10.23 23.11 13.66
N SER A 298 9.18 23.41 12.93
CA SER A 298 8.88 24.76 12.45
C SER A 298 8.00 25.57 13.41
N LEU A 299 7.12 24.91 14.16
CA LEU A 299 6.22 25.52 15.11
C LEU A 299 6.90 25.77 16.46
N ARG A 300 6.60 26.91 17.09
CA ARG A 300 7.04 27.23 18.46
C ARG A 300 6.11 26.59 19.50
N ASN A 301 4.82 26.59 19.20
CA ASN A 301 3.79 26.00 20.05
C ASN A 301 2.84 25.14 19.24
N TRP A 302 2.85 23.83 19.46
CA TRP A 302 2.00 22.86 18.76
C TRP A 302 0.52 22.94 19.17
N GLU A 303 0.22 23.66 20.26
CA GLU A 303 -1.13 23.83 20.78
C GLU A 303 -1.77 25.16 20.28
N ASP A 304 -1.01 25.98 19.54
CA ASP A 304 -1.47 27.23 18.98
C ASP A 304 -2.12 26.99 17.60
N GLU A 305 -3.45 27.17 17.56
CA GLU A 305 -4.24 26.93 16.34
C GLU A 305 -3.82 27.87 15.18
N ASP A 306 -3.42 29.11 15.47
CA ASP A 306 -3.03 30.10 14.46
C ASP A 306 -1.64 29.74 13.87
N GLU A 307 -0.68 29.28 14.69
CA GLU A 307 0.62 28.81 14.19
C GLU A 307 0.44 27.56 13.30
N VAL A 308 -0.38 26.59 13.72
CA VAL A 308 -0.67 25.39 12.92
C VAL A 308 -1.36 25.77 11.61
N ARG A 309 -2.36 26.64 11.65
CA ARG A 309 -3.06 27.14 10.46
C ARG A 309 -2.10 27.84 9.48
N GLY A 310 -1.21 28.66 10.00
CA GLY A 310 -0.18 29.37 9.22
C GLY A 310 0.75 28.38 8.51
N TYR A 311 1.21 27.33 9.20
CA TYR A 311 2.04 26.31 8.60
C TYR A 311 1.30 25.51 7.50
N LEU A 312 0.04 25.11 7.74
CA LEU A 312 -0.79 24.44 6.75
C LEU A 312 -0.99 25.29 5.48
N THR A 313 -1.18 26.61 5.66
CA THR A 313 -1.25 27.57 4.54
C THR A 313 0.07 27.60 3.77
N SER A 314 1.21 27.62 4.44
CA SER A 314 2.54 27.57 3.80
C SER A 314 2.76 26.28 3.00
N LEU A 315 2.25 25.13 3.46
CA LEU A 315 2.27 23.88 2.69
C LEU A 315 1.51 24.03 1.36
N ILE A 316 0.29 24.57 1.40
CA ILE A 316 -0.54 24.74 0.18
C ILE A 316 0.11 25.72 -0.79
N ASN A 317 0.75 26.78 -0.29
CA ASN A 317 1.44 27.79 -1.08
C ASN A 317 2.81 27.34 -1.60
N LYS A 318 3.23 26.10 -1.27
CA LYS A 318 4.53 25.53 -1.68
C LYS A 318 5.75 26.19 -1.05
N ASP A 319 5.58 26.77 0.12
CA ASP A 319 6.63 27.48 0.86
C ASP A 319 7.27 26.62 1.97
N ALA A 320 6.60 25.54 2.38
CA ALA A 320 7.06 24.64 3.44
C ALA A 320 7.25 23.20 2.98
N PHE A 321 7.97 22.40 3.77
CA PHE A 321 8.29 21.00 3.58
C PHE A 321 8.87 20.71 2.19
N ASP A 322 8.24 19.83 1.39
CA ASP A 322 8.72 19.41 0.08
C ASP A 322 8.20 20.29 -1.09
N LYS A 323 7.54 21.38 -0.79
CA LYS A 323 7.00 22.36 -1.74
C LYS A 323 6.06 21.77 -2.81
N SER A 324 5.45 20.62 -2.51
CA SER A 324 4.47 19.96 -3.39
C SER A 324 3.14 20.70 -3.44
N GLY A 325 2.82 21.46 -2.39
CA GLY A 325 1.53 22.09 -2.20
C GLY A 325 0.48 21.12 -1.67
N LEU A 326 0.86 20.05 -1.00
CA LEU A 326 -0.02 19.03 -0.47
C LEU A 326 0.05 18.99 1.05
N ILE A 327 -1.10 18.80 1.70
CA ILE A 327 -1.20 18.36 3.07
C ILE A 327 -1.37 16.84 3.00
N TYR A 328 -0.28 16.10 3.23
CA TYR A 328 -0.28 14.66 3.10
C TYR A 328 -1.21 14.00 4.13
N GLY A 329 -1.88 12.92 3.72
CA GLY A 329 -2.88 12.26 4.55
C GLY A 329 -4.27 12.88 4.48
N MET A 330 -4.41 14.04 3.80
CA MET A 330 -5.70 14.73 3.61
C MET A 330 -6.22 14.54 2.19
N GLY A 331 -7.48 14.09 2.10
CA GLY A 331 -8.16 13.79 0.83
C GLY A 331 -7.93 12.35 0.34
N HIS A 332 -8.86 11.85 -0.45
CA HIS A 332 -8.84 10.50 -1.00
C HIS A 332 -9.45 10.47 -2.40
N ALA A 333 -9.01 9.52 -3.24
CA ALA A 333 -9.54 9.39 -4.60
C ALA A 333 -11.04 9.04 -4.64
N VAL A 334 -11.52 8.29 -3.63
CA VAL A 334 -12.91 7.83 -3.52
C VAL A 334 -13.64 8.57 -2.41
N TYR A 335 -13.16 8.49 -1.17
CA TYR A 335 -13.81 9.09 -0.01
C TYR A 335 -13.76 10.62 -0.04
N SER A 336 -14.87 11.25 0.32
CA SER A 336 -14.99 12.71 0.37
C SER A 336 -15.38 13.25 1.75
N ILE A 337 -16.21 12.53 2.50
CA ILE A 337 -16.70 12.93 3.82
C ILE A 337 -15.84 12.32 4.92
N SER A 338 -15.65 11.00 4.89
CA SER A 338 -14.82 10.27 5.86
C SER A 338 -14.17 9.04 5.23
N ASP A 339 -13.05 8.58 5.80
CA ASP A 339 -12.44 7.27 5.51
C ASP A 339 -12.64 6.37 6.74
N PRO A 340 -13.42 5.28 6.66
CA PRO A 340 -13.71 4.43 7.80
C PRO A 340 -12.47 3.85 8.46
N ARG A 341 -11.38 3.68 7.68
CA ARG A 341 -10.11 3.17 8.20
C ARG A 341 -9.40 4.21 9.07
N ALA A 342 -9.43 5.49 8.68
CA ALA A 342 -8.88 6.58 9.48
C ALA A 342 -9.66 6.74 10.79
N GLU A 343 -10.98 6.62 10.76
CA GLU A 343 -11.82 6.68 11.95
C GLU A 343 -11.52 5.53 12.93
N ILE A 344 -11.35 4.30 12.41
CA ILE A 344 -10.97 3.14 13.23
C ILE A 344 -9.59 3.35 13.84
N PHE A 345 -8.59 3.75 13.06
CA PHE A 345 -7.25 4.07 13.61
C PHE A 345 -7.34 5.11 14.73
N LYS A 346 -8.06 6.19 14.50
CA LYS A 346 -8.21 7.28 15.48
C LYS A 346 -8.70 6.77 16.83
N SER A 347 -9.61 5.80 16.86
CA SER A 347 -10.14 5.23 18.11
C SER A 347 -9.09 4.49 18.95
N PHE A 348 -8.00 4.00 18.33
CA PHE A 348 -6.90 3.33 19.02
C PHE A 348 -5.72 4.25 19.32
N VAL A 349 -5.53 5.30 18.50
CA VAL A 349 -4.37 6.21 18.58
C VAL A 349 -4.33 6.95 19.91
N GLU A 350 -5.46 7.40 20.43
CA GLU A 350 -5.50 8.11 21.71
C GLU A 350 -4.92 7.27 22.83
N LYS A 351 -5.43 6.04 23.01
CA LYS A 351 -4.97 5.11 24.04
C LYS A 351 -3.49 4.74 23.89
N LEU A 352 -3.04 4.48 22.66
CA LEU A 352 -1.64 4.16 22.40
C LEU A 352 -0.74 5.37 22.67
N SER A 353 -1.18 6.57 22.30
CA SER A 353 -0.40 7.80 22.56
C SER A 353 -0.24 8.12 24.04
N GLU A 354 -1.21 7.76 24.87
CA GLU A 354 -1.12 7.86 26.33
C GLU A 354 -0.11 6.85 26.90
N GLU A 355 -0.19 5.57 26.48
CA GLU A 355 0.75 4.53 26.89
C GLU A 355 2.20 4.87 26.49
N LYS A 356 2.39 5.47 25.31
CA LYS A 356 3.70 5.86 24.78
C LYS A 356 4.16 7.26 25.20
N GLY A 357 3.38 7.99 26.00
CA GLY A 357 3.72 9.35 26.42
C GLY A 357 3.73 10.40 25.30
N ARG A 358 3.02 10.13 24.19
CA ARG A 358 2.99 10.97 22.97
C ARG A 358 1.67 11.72 22.78
N LYS A 359 0.94 11.99 23.87
CA LYS A 359 -0.38 12.66 23.82
C LYS A 359 -0.33 14.04 23.15
N LYS A 360 0.75 14.81 23.33
CA LYS A 360 0.90 16.12 22.66
C LYS A 360 0.94 16.01 21.14
N GLU A 361 1.60 14.99 20.61
CA GLU A 361 1.62 14.73 19.16
C GLU A 361 0.22 14.34 18.67
N TYR A 362 -0.48 13.48 19.40
CA TYR A 362 -1.87 13.13 19.08
C TYR A 362 -2.78 14.37 19.01
N MET A 363 -2.64 15.32 19.94
CA MET A 363 -3.38 16.58 19.92
C MET A 363 -3.05 17.40 18.65
N LEU A 364 -1.78 17.43 18.23
CA LEU A 364 -1.39 18.08 16.98
C LEU A 364 -2.04 17.40 15.76
N TYR A 365 -2.07 16.06 15.69
CA TYR A 365 -2.79 15.34 14.63
C TYR A 365 -4.27 15.70 14.59
N ASN A 366 -4.96 15.73 15.73
CA ASN A 366 -6.36 16.15 15.82
C ASN A 366 -6.57 17.60 15.35
N MET A 367 -5.64 18.50 15.69
CA MET A 367 -5.71 19.90 15.25
C MET A 367 -5.53 20.00 13.74
N VAL A 368 -4.56 19.31 13.15
CA VAL A 368 -4.36 19.28 11.70
C VAL A 368 -5.57 18.68 10.99
N GLU A 369 -6.13 17.58 11.48
CA GLU A 369 -7.35 16.97 10.91
C GLU A 369 -8.52 17.95 10.87
N LYS A 370 -8.69 18.77 11.93
CA LYS A 370 -9.73 19.81 12.01
C LYS A 370 -9.47 20.95 11.05
N LEU A 371 -8.23 21.46 11.00
CA LEU A 371 -7.90 22.71 10.29
C LEU A 371 -7.62 22.52 8.80
N ALA A 372 -7.07 21.37 8.40
CA ALA A 372 -6.64 21.15 7.03
C ALA A 372 -7.78 21.28 5.99
N PRO A 373 -9.00 20.74 6.21
CA PRO A 373 -10.10 20.93 5.29
C PRO A 373 -10.46 22.42 5.07
N GLU A 374 -10.43 23.22 6.16
CA GLU A 374 -10.73 24.66 6.08
C GLU A 374 -9.66 25.42 5.28
N VAL A 375 -8.38 25.12 5.53
CA VAL A 375 -7.25 25.76 4.83
C VAL A 375 -7.28 25.37 3.35
N ILE A 376 -7.48 24.09 3.02
CA ILE A 376 -7.57 23.65 1.63
C ILE A 376 -8.74 24.32 0.91
N ALA A 377 -9.91 24.44 1.57
CA ALA A 377 -11.11 25.06 0.98
C ALA A 377 -10.94 26.57 0.68
N ARG A 378 -10.11 27.27 1.47
CA ARG A 378 -9.81 28.70 1.22
C ARG A 378 -8.91 28.92 0.03
N GLU A 379 -7.91 28.02 -0.14
CA GLU A 379 -6.85 28.21 -1.14
C GLU A 379 -7.16 27.54 -2.49
N ARG A 380 -8.12 26.63 -2.53
CA ARG A 380 -8.46 25.85 -3.74
C ARG A 380 -9.97 25.62 -3.86
N PRO A 381 -10.54 25.73 -5.08
CA PRO A 381 -11.91 25.28 -5.31
C PRO A 381 -12.04 23.78 -5.00
N ILE A 382 -12.88 23.44 -4.05
CA ILE A 382 -13.17 22.04 -3.71
C ILE A 382 -14.55 21.69 -4.23
N TYR A 383 -14.60 20.71 -5.12
CA TYR A 383 -15.87 20.18 -5.64
C TYR A 383 -16.40 18.98 -4.83
N LYS A 384 -15.57 18.44 -3.94
CA LYS A 384 -15.93 17.37 -3.00
C LYS A 384 -15.22 17.61 -1.67
N GLY A 385 -15.77 17.10 -0.56
CA GLY A 385 -15.17 17.22 0.77
C GLY A 385 -13.72 16.71 0.83
N VAL A 386 -13.00 17.12 1.88
CA VAL A 386 -11.64 16.64 2.20
C VAL A 386 -11.67 16.10 3.61
N SER A 387 -11.24 14.85 3.76
CA SER A 387 -11.12 14.17 5.06
C SER A 387 -9.75 13.52 5.21
N ALA A 388 -9.36 13.19 6.44
CA ALA A 388 -8.21 12.35 6.70
C ALA A 388 -8.41 10.97 6.07
N ASN A 389 -7.37 10.45 5.42
CA ASN A 389 -7.35 9.10 4.87
C ASN A 389 -6.56 8.16 5.79
N VAL A 390 -6.49 6.87 5.44
CA VAL A 390 -5.80 5.85 6.25
C VAL A 390 -4.34 6.20 6.54
N ASP A 391 -3.64 6.86 5.62
CA ASP A 391 -2.22 7.19 5.77
C ASP A 391 -1.98 8.28 6.81
N PHE A 392 -2.99 9.10 7.11
CA PHE A 392 -2.89 10.17 8.10
C PHE A 392 -2.54 9.64 9.49
N TYR A 393 -3.21 8.57 9.93
CA TYR A 393 -2.99 7.99 11.26
C TYR A 393 -2.06 6.77 11.25
N SER A 394 -2.00 5.99 10.15
CA SER A 394 -1.21 4.76 10.12
C SER A 394 0.28 5.00 10.38
N GLY A 395 0.86 6.05 9.77
CA GLY A 395 2.26 6.41 10.02
C GLY A 395 2.51 6.75 11.49
N PHE A 396 1.62 7.51 12.12
CA PHE A 396 1.75 7.83 13.55
C PHE A 396 1.67 6.59 14.43
N VAL A 397 0.72 5.68 14.15
CA VAL A 397 0.64 4.37 14.82
C VAL A 397 1.95 3.62 14.69
N TYR A 398 2.49 3.49 13.48
CA TYR A 398 3.74 2.77 13.25
C TYR A 398 4.93 3.40 13.99
N SER A 399 4.99 4.72 14.06
CA SER A 399 6.02 5.41 14.83
C SER A 399 5.90 5.16 16.33
N MET A 400 4.69 5.00 16.88
CA MET A 400 4.47 4.65 18.29
C MET A 400 4.75 3.17 18.59
N LEU A 401 4.72 2.31 17.59
CA LEU A 401 5.13 0.90 17.68
C LEU A 401 6.64 0.72 17.49
N ASP A 402 7.41 1.81 17.35
CA ASP A 402 8.84 1.81 17.06
C ASP A 402 9.20 1.02 15.78
N LEU A 403 8.29 1.05 14.80
CA LEU A 403 8.55 0.45 13.49
C LEU A 403 9.47 1.40 12.68
N PRO A 404 10.52 0.88 12.03
CA PRO A 404 11.37 1.69 11.16
C PRO A 404 10.60 2.12 9.90
N LEU A 405 10.91 3.32 9.40
CA LEU A 405 10.24 3.90 8.20
C LEU A 405 10.32 2.98 6.99
N GLU A 406 11.41 2.22 6.87
CA GLU A 406 11.66 1.27 5.79
C GLU A 406 10.62 0.14 5.75
N LEU A 407 9.95 -0.17 6.87
CA LEU A 407 8.92 -1.19 6.97
C LEU A 407 7.48 -0.67 6.79
N TYR A 408 7.24 0.63 6.67
CA TYR A 408 5.86 1.17 6.57
C TYR A 408 5.14 0.65 5.32
N THR A 409 5.76 0.74 4.15
CA THR A 409 5.18 0.18 2.92
C THR A 409 5.18 -1.35 2.90
N PRO A 410 6.23 -2.07 3.34
CA PRO A 410 6.18 -3.51 3.54
C PRO A 410 5.05 -4.02 4.44
N ILE A 411 4.73 -3.33 5.55
CA ILE A 411 3.58 -3.70 6.40
C ILE A 411 2.27 -3.60 5.61
N PHE A 412 2.12 -2.57 4.79
CA PHE A 412 1.01 -2.46 3.88
C PHE A 412 0.95 -3.65 2.90
N ALA A 413 2.10 -4.08 2.36
CA ALA A 413 2.19 -5.24 1.47
C ALA A 413 1.85 -6.57 2.18
N ILE A 414 2.34 -6.76 3.43
CA ILE A 414 2.01 -7.93 4.27
C ILE A 414 0.49 -8.08 4.46
N ALA A 415 -0.20 -6.98 4.63
CA ALA A 415 -1.65 -6.99 4.73
C ALA A 415 -2.33 -7.23 3.37
N ARG A 416 -1.93 -6.47 2.36
CA ARG A 416 -2.59 -6.41 1.06
C ARG A 416 -2.43 -7.68 0.22
N ILE A 417 -1.43 -8.52 0.48
CA ILE A 417 -1.28 -9.78 -0.25
C ILE A 417 -2.50 -10.69 -0.08
N SER A 418 -3.23 -10.60 1.03
CA SER A 418 -4.50 -11.33 1.23
C SER A 418 -5.53 -10.89 0.18
N GLY A 419 -5.70 -9.58 -0.04
CA GLY A 419 -6.58 -9.02 -1.06
C GLY A 419 -6.11 -9.35 -2.47
N TRP A 420 -4.82 -9.18 -2.78
CA TRP A 420 -4.28 -9.54 -4.10
C TRP A 420 -4.50 -11.03 -4.44
N SER A 421 -4.28 -11.90 -3.45
CA SER A 421 -4.51 -13.34 -3.62
C SER A 421 -5.97 -13.66 -3.90
N ALA A 422 -6.91 -13.02 -3.18
CA ALA A 422 -8.33 -13.17 -3.40
C ALA A 422 -8.73 -12.71 -4.80
N HIS A 423 -8.30 -11.52 -5.24
CA HIS A 423 -8.57 -11.00 -6.58
C HIS A 423 -7.93 -11.83 -7.69
N ARG A 424 -6.72 -12.37 -7.46
CA ARG A 424 -6.11 -13.32 -8.41
C ARG A 424 -6.94 -14.60 -8.56
N MET A 425 -7.41 -15.17 -7.45
CA MET A 425 -8.28 -16.35 -7.49
C MET A 425 -9.61 -16.04 -8.20
N GLU A 426 -10.22 -14.89 -7.91
CA GLU A 426 -11.46 -14.45 -8.56
C GLU A 426 -11.29 -14.28 -10.07
N GLU A 427 -10.19 -13.65 -10.52
CA GLU A 427 -9.87 -13.48 -11.94
C GLU A 427 -9.72 -14.83 -12.67
N LEU A 428 -9.02 -15.79 -12.04
CA LEU A 428 -8.84 -17.14 -12.62
C LEU A 428 -10.15 -17.95 -12.64
N ILE A 429 -10.98 -17.83 -11.60
CA ILE A 429 -12.28 -18.52 -11.52
C ILE A 429 -13.24 -18.03 -12.61
N ASN A 430 -13.28 -16.73 -12.85
CA ASN A 430 -14.19 -16.11 -13.80
C ASN A 430 -13.64 -16.11 -15.25
N ALA A 431 -12.43 -16.61 -15.47
CA ALA A 431 -11.79 -16.82 -16.77
C ALA A 431 -11.98 -15.64 -17.73
N GLY A 432 -11.53 -14.46 -17.30
CA GLY A 432 -11.65 -13.22 -18.05
C GLY A 432 -10.91 -13.23 -19.38
N LYS A 433 -11.19 -12.23 -20.20
CA LYS A 433 -10.35 -11.91 -21.36
C LYS A 433 -9.14 -11.14 -20.88
N ILE A 434 -8.02 -11.25 -21.61
CA ILE A 434 -6.84 -10.43 -21.37
C ILE A 434 -7.24 -8.94 -21.32
N ILE A 435 -6.90 -8.26 -20.24
CA ILE A 435 -7.23 -6.84 -20.03
C ILE A 435 -6.36 -6.00 -20.98
N ARG A 436 -7.00 -5.39 -21.96
CA ARG A 436 -6.33 -4.66 -23.04
C ARG A 436 -7.09 -3.37 -23.37
N PRO A 437 -6.82 -2.26 -22.67
CA PRO A 437 -7.45 -0.98 -22.98
C PRO A 437 -6.99 -0.45 -24.34
N ALA A 438 -7.82 0.38 -24.99
CA ALA A 438 -7.49 1.02 -26.25
C ALA A 438 -6.59 2.24 -26.03
N TYR A 439 -5.57 2.39 -26.89
CA TYR A 439 -4.74 3.59 -26.98
C TYR A 439 -4.86 4.19 -28.39
N LYS A 440 -5.10 5.52 -28.46
CA LYS A 440 -5.19 6.25 -29.71
C LYS A 440 -3.82 6.81 -30.08
N SER A 441 -3.26 6.40 -31.22
CA SER A 441 -2.07 7.05 -31.78
C SER A 441 -2.44 8.44 -32.30
N VAL A 442 -1.65 9.43 -31.93
CA VAL A 442 -1.75 10.81 -32.40
C VAL A 442 -0.56 11.20 -33.30
N SER A 443 0.36 10.28 -33.54
CA SER A 443 1.48 10.48 -34.46
C SER A 443 0.99 10.57 -35.90
N LYS A 444 1.56 11.50 -36.68
CA LYS A 444 1.34 11.56 -38.12
C LYS A 444 2.03 10.38 -38.82
N LEU A 445 1.37 9.78 -39.78
CA LEU A 445 1.99 8.75 -40.61
C LEU A 445 3.14 9.37 -41.42
N LYS A 446 4.27 8.68 -41.44
CA LYS A 446 5.47 9.09 -42.18
C LYS A 446 6.01 7.92 -43.00
N GLY A 447 6.56 8.17 -44.18
CA GLY A 447 7.27 7.16 -44.95
C GLY A 447 8.62 6.82 -44.30
N TYR A 448 9.12 5.62 -44.56
CA TYR A 448 10.47 5.23 -44.17
C TYR A 448 11.52 5.87 -45.09
N THR A 449 12.47 6.60 -44.53
CA THR A 449 13.62 7.16 -45.25
C THR A 449 14.81 6.25 -45.02
N LYS A 450 15.50 5.83 -46.11
CA LYS A 450 16.70 5.01 -46.01
C LYS A 450 17.79 5.74 -45.20
N LEU A 451 18.66 5.00 -44.54
CA LEU A 451 19.69 5.58 -43.66
C LEU A 451 20.64 6.53 -44.47
N SER A 452 20.97 6.15 -45.71
CA SER A 452 21.78 6.98 -46.64
C SER A 452 21.13 8.32 -46.97
N ASP A 453 19.83 8.45 -46.84
CA ASP A 453 19.07 9.63 -47.30
C ASP A 453 18.62 10.50 -46.11
N ARG A 454 19.09 10.17 -44.89
CA ARG A 454 18.83 10.96 -43.66
C ARG A 454 19.90 12.00 -43.49
N THR A 455 19.49 13.23 -43.31
CA THR A 455 20.35 14.40 -43.00
C THR A 455 20.41 14.66 -41.53
#